data_491c998d1384ecaec775f435b8ee9622
#
_entry.id   491c998d1384ecaec775f435b8ee9622
#
_cell.length_a   1.000
_cell.length_b   1.000
_cell.length_c   1.000
_cell.angle_alpha   90.00
_cell.angle_beta   90.00
_cell.angle_gamma   90.00
#
_symmetry.space_group_name_H-M   'P 1'
#
loop_
_entity.id
_entity.type
_entity.pdbx_description
1 polymer ?
#
loop_
_entity_poly.entity_id
_entity_poly.type
_entity_poly.pdbx_seq_one_letter_code
_entity_poly.pdbx_strand_id
1 'polypeptide(L)'
;MKLLVYGAGVTGSLLSARLHDAGHDVSLLARGERLAALRRNGVQLAEGSSPVVRRVPVPVVEHPDGGYDLIAVLVRTHQVDAVLRSLAGVGGDVLFLLNWAAGAEPLGAVIGHERVLLGFPTDGGTRDGDVVRYRPASLLTRMTPIPIGEPGGRVTPRLERVVRTFRSAGISAKAEPRMDAWLKTHAAFAVPLEQAVHAAGGPVALAGDPAAVRAMVHVMRQNLAALATPPVPRGFAAVRTLPEGVLVALLRRFLRSPTAGYSGLASASPAATAELERMAEQMRAQAK
;
A
#
# COMPACT_ATOMS: atom_id res chain seq x y z
N MET A 1 -20.65 9.40 -1.63
CA MET A 1 -20.08 8.79 -0.40
C MET A 1 -19.28 9.86 0.31
N LYS A 2 -19.41 9.91 1.62
CA LYS A 2 -18.56 10.71 2.48
C LYS A 2 -17.35 9.88 2.92
N LEU A 3 -16.15 10.33 2.55
CA LEU A 3 -14.93 9.55 2.67
C LEU A 3 -13.92 10.23 3.59
N LEU A 4 -13.24 9.44 4.41
CA LEU A 4 -12.04 9.87 5.11
C LEU A 4 -10.85 9.12 4.54
N VAL A 5 -9.83 9.83 4.10
CA VAL A 5 -8.50 9.26 3.83
C VAL A 5 -7.64 9.48 5.07
N TYR A 6 -7.37 8.40 5.80
CA TYR A 6 -6.58 8.42 7.02
C TYR A 6 -5.10 8.18 6.69
N GLY A 7 -4.31 9.25 6.71
CA GLY A 7 -2.88 9.21 6.42
C GLY A 7 -2.51 10.06 5.20
N ALA A 8 -1.83 11.17 5.45
CA ALA A 8 -1.44 12.17 4.45
C ALA A 8 -0.03 11.93 3.89
N GLY A 9 0.34 10.66 3.71
CA GLY A 9 1.54 10.24 2.98
C GLY A 9 1.39 10.40 1.47
N VAL A 10 2.30 9.81 0.70
CA VAL A 10 2.29 9.85 -0.77
C VAL A 10 0.97 9.32 -1.32
N THR A 11 0.63 8.08 -0.98
CA THR A 11 -0.54 7.37 -1.53
C THR A 11 -1.85 7.99 -1.05
N GLY A 12 -1.93 8.37 0.25
CA GLY A 12 -3.15 9.00 0.79
C GLY A 12 -3.40 10.39 0.22
N SER A 13 -2.36 11.20 0.00
CA SER A 13 -2.48 12.48 -0.67
C SER A 13 -2.96 12.33 -2.12
N LEU A 14 -2.41 11.36 -2.85
CA LEU A 14 -2.82 11.09 -4.23
C LEU A 14 -4.26 10.57 -4.31
N LEU A 15 -4.64 9.63 -3.45
CA LEU A 15 -5.99 9.07 -3.36
C LEU A 15 -7.02 10.16 -3.06
N SER A 16 -6.77 10.97 -2.02
CA SER A 16 -7.69 12.04 -1.62
C SER A 16 -7.88 13.09 -2.69
N ALA A 17 -6.81 13.48 -3.39
CA ALA A 17 -6.88 14.44 -4.47
C ALA A 17 -7.70 13.90 -5.67
N ARG A 18 -7.50 12.64 -6.08
CA ARG A 18 -8.28 12.03 -7.17
C ARG A 18 -9.76 11.88 -6.83
N LEU A 19 -10.08 11.50 -5.60
CA LEU A 19 -11.46 11.41 -5.13
C LEU A 19 -12.12 12.80 -5.08
N HIS A 20 -11.39 13.82 -4.61
CA HIS A 20 -11.88 15.21 -4.60
C HIS A 20 -12.15 15.74 -6.02
N ASP A 21 -11.20 15.53 -6.95
CA ASP A 21 -11.36 15.94 -8.35
C ASP A 21 -12.56 15.25 -9.04
N ALA A 22 -12.93 14.06 -8.61
CA ALA A 22 -14.10 13.33 -9.09
C ALA A 22 -15.41 13.78 -8.42
N GLY A 23 -15.38 14.80 -7.56
CA GLY A 23 -16.55 15.37 -6.91
C GLY A 23 -17.06 14.58 -5.70
N HIS A 24 -16.25 13.70 -5.12
CA HIS A 24 -16.62 13.03 -3.87
C HIS A 24 -16.42 13.94 -2.66
N ASP A 25 -17.27 13.79 -1.65
CA ASP A 25 -17.09 14.41 -0.32
C ASP A 25 -15.97 13.67 0.41
N VAL A 26 -14.74 14.19 0.33
CA VAL A 26 -13.55 13.57 0.87
C VAL A 26 -12.79 14.51 1.80
N SER A 27 -12.39 14.01 2.96
CA SER A 27 -11.47 14.66 3.88
C SER A 27 -10.16 13.88 3.99
N LEU A 28 -9.03 14.58 4.14
CA LEU A 28 -7.72 14.00 4.37
C LEU A 28 -7.29 14.21 5.81
N LEU A 29 -7.04 13.12 6.55
CA LEU A 29 -6.54 13.23 7.92
C LEU A 29 -5.02 13.35 7.93
N ALA A 30 -4.55 14.42 8.55
CA ALA A 30 -3.14 14.73 8.75
C ALA A 30 -2.87 15.24 10.17
N ARG A 31 -1.62 15.19 10.62
CA ARG A 31 -1.20 15.65 11.94
C ARG A 31 0.08 16.49 11.84
N GLY A 32 0.34 17.29 12.87
CA GLY A 32 1.59 18.05 13.03
C GLY A 32 1.91 18.97 11.84
N GLU A 33 3.16 19.01 11.45
CA GLU A 33 3.65 19.87 10.36
C GLU A 33 2.95 19.59 9.03
N ARG A 34 2.63 18.31 8.75
CA ARG A 34 1.93 17.93 7.51
C ARG A 34 0.51 18.51 7.46
N LEU A 35 -0.20 18.52 8.58
CA LEU A 35 -1.51 19.17 8.71
C LEU A 35 -1.40 20.67 8.41
N ALA A 36 -0.44 21.36 9.03
CA ALA A 36 -0.22 22.79 8.82
C ALA A 36 0.12 23.11 7.35
N ALA A 37 0.98 22.31 6.73
CA ALA A 37 1.34 22.48 5.32
C ALA A 37 0.15 22.28 4.38
N LEU A 38 -0.64 21.23 4.60
CA LEU A 38 -1.84 20.93 3.79
C LEU A 38 -2.94 21.99 3.95
N ARG A 39 -3.13 22.54 5.15
CA ARG A 39 -4.07 23.66 5.38
C ARG A 39 -3.68 24.92 4.64
N ARG A 40 -2.37 25.22 4.53
CA ARG A 40 -1.87 26.40 3.80
C ARG A 40 -1.89 26.21 2.28
N ASN A 41 -1.47 25.04 1.82
CA ASN A 41 -1.10 24.82 0.42
C ASN A 41 -2.02 23.85 -0.33
N GLY A 42 -2.95 23.16 0.35
CA GLY A 42 -3.66 22.01 -0.19
C GLY A 42 -2.71 20.84 -0.48
N VAL A 43 -3.24 19.84 -1.16
CA VAL A 43 -2.43 18.71 -1.66
C VAL A 43 -1.69 19.14 -2.91
N GLN A 44 -0.35 19.08 -2.89
CA GLN A 44 0.49 19.43 -4.01
C GLN A 44 0.95 18.16 -4.74
N LEU A 45 0.66 18.08 -6.03
CA LEU A 45 0.94 16.92 -6.88
C LEU A 45 1.78 17.32 -8.10
N ALA A 46 2.78 16.52 -8.42
CA ALA A 46 3.53 16.63 -9.67
C ALA A 46 3.69 15.25 -10.30
N GLU A 47 3.55 15.15 -11.61
CA GLU A 47 3.69 13.91 -12.35
C GLU A 47 5.15 13.64 -12.73
N GLY A 48 5.70 12.54 -12.24
CA GLY A 48 7.08 12.15 -12.53
C GLY A 48 8.10 13.25 -12.19
N SER A 49 8.90 13.64 -13.16
CA SER A 49 9.88 14.72 -13.07
C SER A 49 9.35 16.09 -13.54
N SER A 50 8.03 16.20 -13.81
CA SER A 50 7.43 17.46 -14.27
C SER A 50 7.70 18.60 -13.27
N PRO A 51 8.08 19.80 -13.74
CA PRO A 51 8.19 20.98 -12.89
C PRO A 51 6.81 21.56 -12.50
N VAL A 52 5.74 21.13 -13.18
CA VAL A 52 4.39 21.64 -12.96
C VAL A 52 3.81 21.01 -11.70
N VAL A 53 3.51 21.84 -10.71
CA VAL A 53 2.85 21.42 -9.45
C VAL A 53 1.38 21.84 -9.49
N ARG A 54 0.50 20.87 -9.42
CA ARG A 54 -0.93 21.09 -9.26
C ARG A 54 -1.32 21.10 -7.78
N ARG A 55 -2.14 22.04 -7.39
CA ARG A 55 -2.72 22.14 -6.04
C ARG A 55 -4.16 21.69 -6.04
N VAL A 56 -4.52 20.84 -5.08
CA VAL A 56 -5.89 20.35 -4.90
C VAL A 56 -6.36 20.71 -3.49
N PRO A 57 -7.47 21.47 -3.35
CA PRO A 57 -7.96 21.98 -2.07
C PRO A 57 -8.79 20.93 -1.31
N VAL A 58 -8.20 19.75 -1.06
CA VAL A 58 -8.84 18.70 -0.28
C VAL A 58 -9.06 19.20 1.16
N PRO A 59 -10.27 19.13 1.73
CA PRO A 59 -10.51 19.39 3.15
C PRO A 59 -9.60 18.57 4.05
N VAL A 60 -8.99 19.21 5.06
CA VAL A 60 -8.01 18.54 5.94
C VAL A 60 -8.50 18.56 7.38
N VAL A 61 -8.53 17.39 7.99
CA VAL A 61 -8.95 17.17 9.37
C VAL A 61 -7.82 16.62 10.24
N GLU A 62 -7.85 16.86 11.53
CA GLU A 62 -6.85 16.38 12.48
C GLU A 62 -7.33 15.11 13.21
N HIS A 63 -8.63 14.98 13.39
CA HIS A 63 -9.29 13.86 14.05
C HIS A 63 -10.34 13.26 13.13
N PRO A 64 -10.68 11.97 13.29
CA PRO A 64 -11.71 11.31 12.46
C PRO A 64 -13.13 11.64 12.98
N ASP A 65 -13.43 12.92 13.16
CA ASP A 65 -14.70 13.38 13.72
C ASP A 65 -15.77 13.43 12.63
N GLY A 66 -16.78 12.63 12.74
CA GLY A 66 -17.94 12.67 11.84
C GLY A 66 -18.37 11.30 11.34
N GLY A 67 -19.56 11.25 10.74
CA GLY A 67 -20.07 10.06 10.07
C GLY A 67 -19.46 9.94 8.69
N TYR A 68 -18.70 8.89 8.45
CA TYR A 68 -18.15 8.55 7.13
C TYR A 68 -18.81 7.28 6.62
N ASP A 69 -19.03 7.20 5.31
CA ASP A 69 -19.44 5.95 4.67
C ASP A 69 -18.26 4.98 4.56
N LEU A 70 -17.05 5.54 4.29
CA LEU A 70 -15.82 4.79 4.13
C LEU A 70 -14.62 5.56 4.70
N ILE A 71 -13.80 4.87 5.48
CA ILE A 71 -12.50 5.35 5.96
C ILE A 71 -11.42 4.53 5.28
N ALA A 72 -10.64 5.14 4.39
CA ALA A 72 -9.49 4.51 3.74
C ALA A 72 -8.23 4.79 4.56
N VAL A 73 -7.65 3.75 5.15
CA VAL A 73 -6.45 3.82 6.01
C VAL A 73 -5.20 3.56 5.18
N LEU A 74 -4.35 4.58 5.06
CA LEU A 74 -3.09 4.55 4.28
C LEU A 74 -1.93 5.01 5.18
N VAL A 75 -1.62 4.19 6.15
CA VAL A 75 -0.52 4.40 7.10
C VAL A 75 0.49 3.25 7.01
N ARG A 76 1.62 3.37 7.67
CA ARG A 76 2.57 2.26 7.80
C ARG A 76 2.07 1.21 8.79
N THR A 77 2.43 -0.05 8.58
CA THR A 77 1.96 -1.20 9.38
C THR A 77 2.18 -1.00 10.89
N HIS A 78 3.30 -0.44 11.32
CA HIS A 78 3.57 -0.17 12.74
C HIS A 78 2.69 0.92 13.37
N GLN A 79 1.95 1.69 12.58
CA GLN A 79 1.04 2.75 13.05
C GLN A 79 -0.40 2.26 13.23
N VAL A 80 -0.72 1.03 12.79
CA VAL A 80 -2.09 0.51 12.75
C VAL A 80 -2.75 0.49 14.12
N ASP A 81 -2.04 0.09 15.18
CA ASP A 81 -2.60 0.02 16.53
C ASP A 81 -3.10 1.40 17.03
N ALA A 82 -2.39 2.48 16.70
CA ALA A 82 -2.81 3.83 17.03
C ALA A 82 -4.04 4.29 16.21
N VAL A 83 -4.11 3.87 14.95
CA VAL A 83 -5.27 4.13 14.07
C VAL A 83 -6.50 3.41 14.60
N LEU A 84 -6.39 2.12 14.94
CA LEU A 84 -7.49 1.33 15.48
C LEU A 84 -8.10 1.98 16.74
N ARG A 85 -7.26 2.41 17.68
CA ARG A 85 -7.74 3.13 18.87
C ARG A 85 -8.50 4.41 18.53
N SER A 86 -8.07 5.15 17.50
CA SER A 86 -8.74 6.39 17.08
C SER A 86 -10.04 6.15 16.31
N LEU A 87 -10.24 4.94 15.77
CA LEU A 87 -11.42 4.56 14.99
C LEU A 87 -12.44 3.72 15.77
N ALA A 88 -12.14 3.32 17.00
CA ALA A 88 -13.01 2.43 17.79
C ALA A 88 -14.44 2.99 17.98
N GLY A 89 -14.58 4.32 18.14
CA GLY A 89 -15.88 4.99 18.28
C GLY A 89 -16.41 5.68 17.02
N VAL A 90 -15.72 5.53 15.88
CA VAL A 90 -16.07 6.20 14.62
C VAL A 90 -16.81 5.21 13.71
N GLY A 91 -17.98 5.62 13.20
CA GLY A 91 -18.79 4.78 12.30
C GLY A 91 -18.24 4.67 10.87
N GLY A 92 -18.85 3.77 10.07
CA GLY A 92 -18.52 3.53 8.66
C GLY A 92 -17.61 2.34 8.41
N ASP A 93 -17.54 1.92 7.14
CA ASP A 93 -16.63 0.86 6.69
C ASP A 93 -15.17 1.34 6.77
N VAL A 94 -14.23 0.44 7.07
CA VAL A 94 -12.80 0.77 7.17
C VAL A 94 -12.01 -0.09 6.20
N LEU A 95 -11.44 0.54 5.17
CA LEU A 95 -10.60 -0.10 4.17
C LEU A 95 -9.12 0.13 4.52
N PHE A 96 -8.43 -0.93 4.90
CA PHE A 96 -6.98 -0.92 5.15
C PHE A 96 -6.22 -1.10 3.84
N LEU A 97 -5.69 -0.02 3.30
CA LEU A 97 -4.85 0.03 2.09
C LEU A 97 -3.38 0.15 2.51
N LEU A 98 -2.79 -0.96 2.94
CA LEU A 98 -1.42 -0.98 3.47
C LEU A 98 -0.80 -2.38 3.39
N ASN A 99 0.48 -2.47 3.71
CA ASN A 99 1.15 -3.75 3.95
C ASN A 99 0.57 -4.41 5.21
N TRP A 100 -0.03 -5.60 5.07
CA TRP A 100 -0.64 -6.28 6.20
C TRP A 100 -0.66 -7.80 6.00
N ALA A 101 0.00 -8.56 6.85
CA ALA A 101 0.04 -10.01 6.77
C ALA A 101 -0.66 -10.74 7.92
N ALA A 102 -1.16 -9.99 8.93
CA ALA A 102 -1.77 -10.58 10.13
C ALA A 102 -3.24 -11.04 9.96
N GLY A 103 -3.82 -10.86 8.76
CA GLY A 103 -5.24 -11.16 8.55
C GLY A 103 -6.19 -10.09 9.11
N ALA A 104 -7.48 -10.31 8.98
CA ALA A 104 -8.49 -9.33 9.39
C ALA A 104 -8.80 -9.36 10.90
N GLU A 105 -8.52 -10.48 11.58
CA GLU A 105 -8.90 -10.70 12.98
C GLU A 105 -8.39 -9.60 13.94
N PRO A 106 -7.11 -9.22 13.96
CA PRO A 106 -6.62 -8.18 14.87
C PRO A 106 -7.24 -6.80 14.61
N LEU A 107 -7.68 -6.55 13.37
CA LEU A 107 -8.36 -5.31 12.99
C LEU A 107 -9.80 -5.33 13.49
N GLY A 108 -10.53 -6.40 13.18
CA GLY A 108 -11.94 -6.56 13.52
C GLY A 108 -12.20 -6.62 15.02
N ALA A 109 -11.29 -7.20 15.79
CA ALA A 109 -11.38 -7.25 17.26
C ALA A 109 -11.48 -5.86 17.92
N VAL A 110 -10.99 -4.80 17.27
CA VAL A 110 -11.02 -3.44 17.82
C VAL A 110 -12.14 -2.59 17.23
N ILE A 111 -12.37 -2.68 15.91
CA ILE A 111 -13.30 -1.77 15.22
C ILE A 111 -14.62 -2.43 14.78
N GLY A 112 -14.80 -3.74 14.99
CA GLY A 112 -15.90 -4.55 14.48
C GLY A 112 -15.52 -5.26 13.16
N HIS A 113 -15.69 -6.60 13.14
CA HIS A 113 -15.28 -7.43 11.98
C HIS A 113 -16.07 -7.10 10.73
N GLU A 114 -17.34 -6.73 10.89
CA GLU A 114 -18.24 -6.35 9.81
C GLU A 114 -17.81 -5.08 9.08
N ARG A 115 -17.00 -4.23 9.70
CA ARG A 115 -16.52 -2.97 9.12
C ARG A 115 -15.24 -3.12 8.31
N VAL A 116 -14.49 -4.20 8.50
CA VAL A 116 -13.16 -4.37 7.90
C VAL A 116 -13.26 -4.68 6.42
N LEU A 117 -12.51 -3.94 5.63
CA LEU A 117 -12.13 -4.25 4.24
C LEU A 117 -10.60 -4.23 4.15
N LEU A 118 -10.05 -5.10 3.35
CA LEU A 118 -8.61 -5.19 3.10
C LEU A 118 -8.30 -4.78 1.66
N GLY A 119 -7.14 -4.17 1.45
CA GLY A 119 -6.68 -3.82 0.11
C GLY A 119 -5.20 -3.49 0.10
N PHE A 120 -4.67 -3.25 -1.10
CA PHE A 120 -3.27 -2.87 -1.28
C PHE A 120 -3.14 -1.71 -2.27
N PRO A 121 -2.44 -0.60 -1.92
CA PRO A 121 -2.25 0.52 -2.82
C PRO A 121 -1.21 0.17 -3.88
N THR A 122 -1.60 0.15 -5.15
CA THR A 122 -0.68 -0.13 -6.27
C THR A 122 -0.06 1.12 -6.88
N ASP A 123 -0.59 2.29 -6.54
CA ASP A 123 -0.02 3.58 -6.91
C ASP A 123 1.18 3.91 -6.00
N GLY A 124 2.25 4.37 -6.61
CA GLY A 124 3.48 4.74 -5.92
C GLY A 124 3.94 6.14 -6.28
N GLY A 125 4.93 6.62 -5.53
CA GLY A 125 5.53 7.92 -5.74
C GLY A 125 6.52 8.26 -4.64
N THR A 126 7.04 9.47 -4.69
CA THR A 126 7.95 10.03 -3.70
C THR A 126 7.40 11.34 -3.17
N ARG A 127 7.93 11.81 -2.06
CA ARG A 127 7.62 13.13 -1.55
C ARG A 127 8.89 13.97 -1.51
N ASP A 128 8.81 15.14 -2.14
CA ASP A 128 9.85 16.14 -2.18
C ASP A 128 9.32 17.40 -1.47
N GLY A 129 9.74 17.62 -0.23
CA GLY A 129 9.14 18.61 0.65
C GLY A 129 7.63 18.33 0.84
N ASP A 130 6.79 19.27 0.39
CA ASP A 130 5.33 19.13 0.44
C ASP A 130 4.71 18.55 -0.84
N VAL A 131 5.50 18.44 -1.92
CA VAL A 131 5.03 17.96 -3.22
C VAL A 131 5.08 16.44 -3.29
N VAL A 132 3.96 15.83 -3.61
CA VAL A 132 3.87 14.40 -3.93
C VAL A 132 4.12 14.22 -5.42
N ARG A 133 5.22 13.55 -5.75
CA ARG A 133 5.57 13.16 -7.11
C ARG A 133 5.09 11.75 -7.36
N TYR A 134 4.04 11.61 -8.17
CA TYR A 134 3.45 10.32 -8.48
C TYR A 134 3.90 9.78 -9.83
N ARG A 135 3.87 8.46 -9.98
CA ARG A 135 4.22 7.79 -11.22
C ARG A 135 3.24 8.17 -12.33
N PRO A 136 3.73 8.53 -13.53
CA PRO A 136 2.89 8.80 -14.69
C PRO A 136 1.93 7.65 -15.00
N ALA A 137 0.73 8.00 -15.45
CA ALA A 137 -0.23 7.02 -15.92
C ALA A 137 0.34 6.28 -17.14
N SER A 138 0.30 4.96 -17.11
CA SER A 138 0.77 4.10 -18.20
C SER A 138 -0.18 2.93 -18.38
N LEU A 139 -0.04 2.19 -19.49
CA LEU A 139 -0.80 0.95 -19.67
C LEU A 139 -0.55 -0.01 -18.50
N LEU A 140 0.69 -0.12 -18.03
CA LEU A 140 1.08 -0.98 -16.90
C LEU A 140 0.35 -0.59 -15.60
N THR A 141 0.24 0.72 -15.30
CA THR A 141 -0.48 1.17 -14.09
C THR A 141 -1.99 0.87 -14.17
N ARG A 142 -2.57 0.93 -15.37
CA ARG A 142 -3.97 0.56 -15.59
C ARG A 142 -4.19 -0.96 -15.46
N MET A 143 -3.20 -1.76 -15.81
CA MET A 143 -3.25 -3.23 -15.70
C MET A 143 -2.95 -3.75 -14.29
N THR A 144 -2.53 -2.88 -13.35
CA THR A 144 -2.28 -3.22 -11.95
C THR A 144 -3.32 -2.55 -11.05
N PRO A 145 -4.58 -3.02 -11.07
CA PRO A 145 -5.64 -2.42 -10.25
C PRO A 145 -5.36 -2.60 -8.76
N ILE A 146 -5.82 -1.65 -7.95
CA ILE A 146 -5.88 -1.79 -6.50
C ILE A 146 -6.79 -2.97 -6.16
N PRO A 147 -6.27 -4.07 -5.59
CA PRO A 147 -7.11 -5.16 -5.13
C PRO A 147 -7.76 -4.77 -3.80
N ILE A 148 -9.06 -5.03 -3.69
CA ILE A 148 -9.86 -4.76 -2.48
C ILE A 148 -10.72 -5.99 -2.21
N GLY A 149 -10.78 -6.44 -0.96
CA GLY A 149 -11.57 -7.63 -0.60
C GLY A 149 -12.18 -7.57 0.78
N GLU A 150 -13.19 -8.39 0.95
CA GLU A 150 -13.82 -8.68 2.24
C GLU A 150 -13.03 -9.74 3.00
N PRO A 151 -12.96 -9.68 4.33
CA PRO A 151 -12.62 -10.84 5.13
C PRO A 151 -13.56 -12.01 4.79
N GLY A 152 -12.99 -13.21 4.57
CA GLY A 152 -13.77 -14.39 4.17
C GLY A 152 -14.12 -14.48 2.68
N GLY A 153 -13.68 -13.54 1.84
CA GLY A 153 -13.65 -13.70 0.38
C GLY A 153 -14.96 -13.46 -0.35
N ARG A 154 -15.99 -12.94 0.31
CA ARG A 154 -17.27 -12.62 -0.34
C ARG A 154 -17.17 -11.35 -1.16
N VAL A 155 -17.88 -11.29 -2.27
CA VAL A 155 -18.10 -10.06 -3.05
C VAL A 155 -19.48 -9.52 -2.67
N THR A 156 -19.48 -8.46 -1.87
CA THR A 156 -20.72 -7.88 -1.33
C THR A 156 -21.07 -6.58 -2.03
N PRO A 157 -22.33 -6.12 -1.95
CA PRO A 157 -22.71 -4.83 -2.51
C PRO A 157 -21.90 -3.64 -1.97
N ARG A 158 -21.41 -3.71 -0.72
CA ARG A 158 -20.53 -2.65 -0.17
C ARG A 158 -19.15 -2.67 -0.83
N LEU A 159 -18.54 -3.85 -1.03
CA LEU A 159 -17.26 -3.97 -1.74
C LEU A 159 -17.39 -3.42 -3.17
N GLU A 160 -18.47 -3.77 -3.87
CA GLU A 160 -18.74 -3.24 -5.21
C GLU A 160 -18.90 -1.72 -5.22
N ARG A 161 -19.59 -1.13 -4.22
CA ARG A 161 -19.69 0.33 -4.07
C ARG A 161 -18.30 0.97 -3.92
N VAL A 162 -17.44 0.43 -3.07
CA VAL A 162 -16.07 0.94 -2.89
C VAL A 162 -15.28 0.87 -4.19
N VAL A 163 -15.32 -0.26 -4.89
CA VAL A 163 -14.64 -0.43 -6.19
C VAL A 163 -15.17 0.57 -7.23
N ARG A 164 -16.50 0.77 -7.31
CA ARG A 164 -17.10 1.77 -8.23
C ARG A 164 -16.68 3.19 -7.87
N THR A 165 -16.64 3.54 -6.58
CA THR A 165 -16.19 4.86 -6.11
C THR A 165 -14.74 5.15 -6.52
N PHE A 166 -13.85 4.17 -6.40
CA PHE A 166 -12.46 4.33 -6.85
C PHE A 166 -12.38 4.48 -8.37
N ARG A 167 -13.10 3.65 -9.11
CA ARG A 167 -13.14 3.72 -10.58
C ARG A 167 -13.73 5.04 -11.11
N SER A 168 -14.74 5.62 -10.45
CA SER A 168 -15.28 6.94 -10.82
C SER A 168 -14.25 8.07 -10.64
N ALA A 169 -13.26 7.88 -9.78
CA ALA A 169 -12.13 8.79 -9.59
C ALA A 169 -10.92 8.48 -10.51
N GLY A 170 -11.11 7.66 -11.55
CA GLY A 170 -10.04 7.26 -12.46
C GLY A 170 -9.00 6.32 -11.85
N ILE A 171 -9.29 5.74 -10.68
CA ILE A 171 -8.41 4.82 -9.98
C ILE A 171 -8.77 3.39 -10.41
N SER A 172 -7.80 2.68 -11.00
CA SER A 172 -8.01 1.27 -11.33
C SER A 172 -8.15 0.45 -10.05
N ALA A 173 -9.31 -0.17 -9.84
CA ALA A 173 -9.61 -1.00 -8.66
C ALA A 173 -10.39 -2.24 -9.05
N LYS A 174 -10.22 -3.34 -8.30
CA LYS A 174 -10.96 -4.60 -8.51
C LYS A 174 -11.30 -5.27 -7.19
N ALA A 175 -12.39 -6.03 -7.18
CA ALA A 175 -12.66 -6.98 -6.11
C ALA A 175 -11.66 -8.15 -6.20
N GLU A 176 -11.07 -8.52 -5.04
CA GLU A 176 -10.16 -9.67 -4.90
C GLU A 176 -10.69 -10.56 -3.77
N PRO A 177 -11.37 -11.66 -4.08
CA PRO A 177 -11.94 -12.55 -3.06
C PRO A 177 -10.89 -13.20 -2.15
N ARG A 178 -9.65 -13.32 -2.61
CA ARG A 178 -8.55 -13.91 -1.85
C ARG A 178 -7.60 -12.86 -1.31
N MET A 179 -8.15 -11.73 -0.82
CA MET A 179 -7.34 -10.57 -0.42
C MET A 179 -6.36 -10.87 0.71
N ASP A 180 -6.75 -11.70 1.68
CA ASP A 180 -5.84 -12.17 2.74
C ASP A 180 -4.63 -12.93 2.16
N ALA A 181 -4.89 -13.90 1.28
CA ALA A 181 -3.82 -14.64 0.60
C ALA A 181 -2.98 -13.73 -0.30
N TRP A 182 -3.59 -12.71 -0.91
CA TRP A 182 -2.88 -11.72 -1.70
C TRP A 182 -1.88 -10.93 -0.85
N LEU A 183 -2.31 -10.41 0.29
CA LEU A 183 -1.46 -9.63 1.22
C LEU A 183 -0.32 -10.48 1.79
N LYS A 184 -0.60 -11.72 2.18
CA LYS A 184 0.42 -12.67 2.65
C LYS A 184 1.44 -13.01 1.56
N THR A 185 0.99 -13.22 0.32
CA THR A 185 1.86 -13.45 -0.83
C THR A 185 2.75 -12.24 -1.11
N HIS A 186 2.15 -11.05 -1.06
CA HIS A 186 2.89 -9.80 -1.23
C HIS A 186 3.97 -9.65 -0.15
N ALA A 187 3.64 -9.85 1.11
CA ALA A 187 4.60 -9.80 2.21
C ALA A 187 5.74 -10.81 2.06
N ALA A 188 5.42 -12.05 1.67
CA ALA A 188 6.41 -13.11 1.43
C ALA A 188 7.45 -12.74 0.35
N PHE A 189 7.07 -11.91 -0.60
CA PHE A 189 7.93 -11.38 -1.65
C PHE A 189 8.58 -10.06 -1.26
N ALA A 190 7.81 -9.10 -0.74
CA ALA A 190 8.24 -7.73 -0.51
C ALA A 190 9.22 -7.60 0.66
N VAL A 191 8.99 -8.31 1.76
CA VAL A 191 9.86 -8.21 2.96
C VAL A 191 11.30 -8.59 2.66
N PRO A 192 11.61 -9.75 2.04
CA PRO A 192 12.99 -10.06 1.67
C PRO A 192 13.59 -9.07 0.68
N LEU A 193 12.79 -8.57 -0.26
CA LEU A 193 13.23 -7.58 -1.25
C LEU A 193 13.66 -6.28 -0.57
N GLU A 194 12.81 -5.73 0.27
CA GLU A 194 13.07 -4.47 0.96
C GLU A 194 14.23 -4.59 1.94
N GLN A 195 14.32 -5.71 2.68
CA GLN A 195 15.45 -6.01 3.57
C GLN A 195 16.78 -6.05 2.82
N ALA A 196 16.82 -6.75 1.67
CA ALA A 196 18.02 -6.85 0.86
C ALA A 196 18.42 -5.49 0.24
N VAL A 197 17.42 -4.70 -0.20
CA VAL A 197 17.66 -3.34 -0.73
C VAL A 197 18.23 -2.42 0.36
N HIS A 198 17.67 -2.47 1.58
CA HIS A 198 18.18 -1.66 2.70
C HIS A 198 19.60 -2.09 3.10
N ALA A 199 19.86 -3.38 3.20
CA ALA A 199 21.18 -3.91 3.53
C ALA A 199 22.26 -3.52 2.49
N ALA A 200 21.89 -3.48 1.21
CA ALA A 200 22.79 -3.11 0.13
C ALA A 200 22.97 -1.59 -0.03
N GLY A 201 22.19 -0.75 0.68
CA GLY A 201 22.20 0.70 0.53
C GLY A 201 21.43 1.21 -0.69
N GLY A 202 20.55 0.39 -1.27
CA GLY A 202 19.65 0.79 -2.34
C GLY A 202 19.47 -0.24 -3.45
N PRO A 203 18.45 -0.06 -4.31
CA PRO A 203 18.10 -1.04 -5.32
C PRO A 203 19.20 -1.23 -6.39
N VAL A 204 19.86 -0.16 -6.79
CA VAL A 204 20.96 -0.22 -7.79
C VAL A 204 22.18 -0.93 -7.22
N ALA A 205 22.51 -0.68 -5.94
CA ALA A 205 23.59 -1.36 -5.25
C ALA A 205 23.31 -2.87 -5.13
N LEU A 206 22.12 -3.26 -4.69
CA LEU A 206 21.69 -4.67 -4.67
C LEU A 206 21.78 -5.31 -6.06
N ALA A 207 21.33 -4.62 -7.12
CA ALA A 207 21.41 -5.13 -8.48
C ALA A 207 22.86 -5.34 -8.95
N GLY A 208 23.85 -4.69 -8.32
CA GLY A 208 25.28 -4.88 -8.57
C GLY A 208 25.84 -6.17 -7.96
N ASP A 209 25.18 -6.73 -6.95
CA ASP A 209 25.60 -7.94 -6.22
C ASP A 209 24.71 -9.16 -6.54
N PRO A 210 25.12 -10.02 -7.50
CA PRO A 210 24.35 -11.22 -7.85
C PRO A 210 24.24 -12.25 -6.71
N ALA A 211 25.18 -12.27 -5.75
CA ALA A 211 25.15 -13.19 -4.63
C ALA A 211 24.09 -12.76 -3.63
N ALA A 212 24.01 -11.47 -3.29
CA ALA A 212 22.96 -10.92 -2.45
C ALA A 212 21.56 -11.10 -3.07
N VAL A 213 21.41 -10.91 -4.39
CA VAL A 213 20.13 -11.18 -5.10
C VAL A 213 19.77 -12.67 -5.03
N ARG A 214 20.72 -13.61 -5.15
CA ARG A 214 20.47 -15.04 -4.95
C ARG A 214 19.99 -15.37 -3.55
N ALA A 215 20.66 -14.84 -2.53
CA ALA A 215 20.27 -15.03 -1.14
C ALA A 215 18.83 -14.52 -0.89
N MET A 216 18.50 -13.34 -1.40
CA MET A 216 17.15 -12.78 -1.35
C MET A 216 16.11 -13.69 -2.04
N VAL A 217 16.42 -14.21 -3.24
CA VAL A 217 15.54 -15.15 -3.98
C VAL A 217 15.29 -16.42 -3.17
N HIS A 218 16.31 -16.94 -2.49
CA HIS A 218 16.19 -18.11 -1.63
C HIS A 218 15.19 -17.86 -0.50
N VAL A 219 15.28 -16.72 0.20
CA VAL A 219 14.34 -16.33 1.26
C VAL A 219 12.93 -16.13 0.72
N MET A 220 12.78 -15.48 -0.44
CA MET A 220 11.47 -15.35 -1.11
C MET A 220 10.82 -16.72 -1.37
N ARG A 221 11.59 -17.67 -1.87
CA ARG A 221 11.11 -19.03 -2.13
C ARG A 221 10.68 -19.76 -0.87
N GLN A 222 11.46 -19.64 0.20
CA GLN A 222 11.12 -20.21 1.51
C GLN A 222 9.82 -19.61 2.04
N ASN A 223 9.69 -18.29 2.04
CA ASN A 223 8.49 -17.62 2.50
C ASN A 223 7.23 -18.00 1.68
N LEU A 224 7.37 -18.04 0.34
CA LEU A 224 6.27 -18.45 -0.53
C LEU A 224 5.91 -19.95 -0.38
N ALA A 225 6.86 -20.79 -0.01
CA ALA A 225 6.60 -22.21 0.28
C ALA A 225 5.89 -22.42 1.61
N ALA A 226 6.13 -21.55 2.59
CA ALA A 226 5.49 -21.57 3.91
C ALA A 226 4.06 -21.04 3.93
N LEU A 227 3.57 -20.45 2.82
CA LEU A 227 2.18 -19.99 2.75
C LEU A 227 1.19 -21.16 2.83
N ALA A 228 0.17 -21.02 3.67
CA ALA A 228 -0.90 -22.02 3.81
C ALA A 228 -1.79 -22.15 2.55
N THR A 229 -1.76 -21.15 1.68
CA THR A 229 -2.57 -21.12 0.45
C THR A 229 -1.69 -20.83 -0.77
N PRO A 230 -2.10 -21.26 -1.98
CA PRO A 230 -1.38 -20.92 -3.21
C PRO A 230 -1.22 -19.40 -3.39
N PRO A 231 -0.07 -18.94 -3.91
CA PRO A 231 0.21 -17.52 -4.12
C PRO A 231 -0.87 -16.80 -4.95
N VAL A 232 -1.16 -15.56 -4.55
CA VAL A 232 -2.12 -14.68 -5.23
C VAL A 232 -1.45 -13.32 -5.48
N PRO A 233 -1.41 -12.79 -6.73
CA PRO A 233 -1.80 -13.44 -7.99
C PRO A 233 -0.96 -14.69 -8.33
N ARG A 234 -1.51 -15.56 -9.15
CA ARG A 234 -0.82 -16.79 -9.57
C ARG A 234 0.57 -16.55 -10.19
N GLY A 235 0.82 -15.37 -10.74
CA GLY A 235 2.13 -14.99 -11.30
C GLY A 235 3.27 -15.08 -10.28
N PHE A 236 3.01 -14.90 -8.98
CA PHE A 236 4.04 -15.10 -7.94
C PHE A 236 4.52 -16.56 -7.83
N ALA A 237 3.75 -17.53 -8.32
CA ALA A 237 4.22 -18.92 -8.42
C ALA A 237 5.48 -19.04 -9.28
N ALA A 238 5.69 -18.16 -10.26
CA ALA A 238 6.89 -18.12 -11.09
C ALA A 238 8.18 -17.93 -10.26
N VAL A 239 8.12 -17.26 -9.12
CA VAL A 239 9.26 -17.12 -8.21
C VAL A 239 9.75 -18.49 -7.70
N ARG A 240 8.82 -19.45 -7.54
CA ARG A 240 9.13 -20.80 -7.08
C ARG A 240 9.63 -21.72 -8.19
N THR A 241 9.16 -21.52 -9.43
CA THR A 241 9.31 -22.46 -10.54
C THR A 241 10.38 -22.06 -11.56
N LEU A 242 10.64 -20.77 -11.73
CA LEU A 242 11.68 -20.29 -12.67
C LEU A 242 13.08 -20.75 -12.23
N PRO A 243 13.96 -21.08 -13.20
CA PRO A 243 15.38 -21.28 -12.91
C PRO A 243 15.97 -20.08 -12.17
N GLU A 244 16.79 -20.34 -11.15
CA GLU A 244 17.33 -19.30 -10.28
C GLU A 244 18.06 -18.20 -11.07
N GLY A 245 18.91 -18.57 -12.01
CA GLY A 245 19.66 -17.61 -12.84
C GLY A 245 18.75 -16.67 -13.63
N VAL A 246 17.62 -17.18 -14.14
CA VAL A 246 16.63 -16.38 -14.86
C VAL A 246 15.95 -15.38 -13.91
N LEU A 247 15.53 -15.85 -12.74
CA LEU A 247 14.89 -14.99 -11.75
C LEU A 247 15.83 -13.90 -11.22
N VAL A 248 17.08 -14.26 -10.94
CA VAL A 248 18.12 -13.30 -10.55
C VAL A 248 18.32 -12.24 -11.63
N ALA A 249 18.41 -12.62 -12.91
CA ALA A 249 18.56 -11.68 -14.01
C ALA A 249 17.37 -10.72 -14.12
N LEU A 250 16.14 -11.24 -14.01
CA LEU A 250 14.92 -10.44 -14.06
C LEU A 250 14.84 -9.46 -12.88
N LEU A 251 15.14 -9.90 -11.66
CA LEU A 251 15.13 -9.03 -10.49
C LEU A 251 16.22 -7.95 -10.56
N ARG A 252 17.43 -8.27 -11.02
CA ARG A 252 18.49 -7.27 -11.25
C ARG A 252 18.08 -6.23 -12.29
N ARG A 253 17.37 -6.65 -13.35
CA ARG A 253 16.82 -5.72 -14.35
C ARG A 253 15.74 -4.81 -13.73
N PHE A 254 14.83 -5.39 -12.95
CA PHE A 254 13.81 -4.62 -12.22
C PHE A 254 14.43 -3.60 -11.27
N LEU A 255 15.38 -4.01 -10.44
CA LEU A 255 16.05 -3.14 -9.46
C LEU A 255 16.78 -1.93 -10.09
N ARG A 256 17.22 -2.05 -11.36
CA ARG A 256 17.81 -0.94 -12.13
C ARG A 256 16.77 -0.08 -12.85
N SER A 257 15.50 -0.47 -12.84
CA SER A 257 14.45 0.26 -13.55
C SER A 257 13.96 1.48 -12.77
N PRO A 258 13.48 2.53 -13.45
CA PRO A 258 12.80 3.65 -12.78
C PRO A 258 11.61 3.22 -11.92
N THR A 259 10.96 2.11 -12.28
CA THR A 259 9.82 1.55 -11.53
C THR A 259 10.20 1.18 -10.09
N ALA A 260 11.41 0.67 -9.86
CA ALA A 260 11.90 0.36 -8.52
C ALA A 260 11.95 1.61 -7.62
N GLY A 261 12.33 2.76 -8.17
CA GLY A 261 12.34 4.04 -7.43
C GLY A 261 10.93 4.48 -6.96
N TYR A 262 9.91 4.29 -7.80
CA TYR A 262 8.52 4.64 -7.45
C TYR A 262 7.83 3.61 -6.53
N SER A 263 8.42 2.43 -6.37
CA SER A 263 7.86 1.37 -5.51
C SER A 263 8.17 1.56 -4.01
N GLY A 264 8.77 2.68 -3.61
CA GLY A 264 9.15 2.95 -2.22
C GLY A 264 10.43 2.23 -1.77
N LEU A 265 11.05 1.40 -2.61
CA LEU A 265 12.26 0.63 -2.31
C LEU A 265 13.50 1.50 -1.99
N ALA A 266 13.50 2.75 -2.43
CA ALA A 266 14.64 3.66 -2.21
C ALA A 266 14.64 4.36 -0.84
N SER A 267 13.62 4.17 -0.02
CA SER A 267 13.41 4.92 1.23
C SER A 267 13.95 4.16 2.44
N ALA A 268 15.25 4.17 2.64
CA ALA A 268 15.83 3.83 3.93
C ALA A 268 15.50 4.94 4.95
N SER A 269 14.49 4.70 5.78
CA SER A 269 14.11 5.61 6.87
C SER A 269 13.78 4.80 8.12
N PRO A 270 13.91 5.35 9.34
CA PRO A 270 13.51 4.65 10.57
C PRO A 270 12.08 4.10 10.51
N ALA A 271 11.17 4.83 9.86
CA ALA A 271 9.80 4.40 9.69
C ALA A 271 9.64 3.22 8.70
N ALA A 272 10.48 3.14 7.67
CA ALA A 272 10.51 1.99 6.75
C ALA A 272 11.08 0.74 7.45
N THR A 273 12.12 0.89 8.25
CA THR A 273 12.69 -0.19 9.06
C THR A 273 11.65 -0.74 10.04
N ALA A 274 10.98 0.11 10.80
CA ALA A 274 9.93 -0.30 11.74
C ALA A 274 8.74 -1.01 11.05
N GLU A 275 8.38 -0.60 9.84
CA GLU A 275 7.36 -1.29 9.04
C GLU A 275 7.82 -2.69 8.65
N LEU A 276 9.06 -2.85 8.15
CA LEU A 276 9.62 -4.14 7.78
C LEU A 276 9.73 -5.11 8.97
N GLU A 277 10.15 -4.63 10.12
CA GLU A 277 10.20 -5.41 11.35
C GLU A 277 8.81 -5.93 11.73
N ARG A 278 7.80 -5.04 11.71
CA ARG A 278 6.42 -5.40 12.02
C ARG A 278 5.85 -6.41 11.02
N MET A 279 6.12 -6.24 9.73
CA MET A 279 5.70 -7.21 8.71
C MET A 279 6.38 -8.58 8.89
N ALA A 280 7.67 -8.60 9.20
CA ALA A 280 8.40 -9.84 9.48
C ALA A 280 7.86 -10.56 10.72
N GLU A 281 7.46 -9.82 11.76
CA GLU A 281 6.77 -10.38 12.94
C GLU A 281 5.43 -11.03 12.56
N GLN A 282 4.60 -10.31 11.78
CA GLN A 282 3.33 -10.83 11.31
C GLN A 282 3.50 -12.12 10.49
N MET A 283 4.50 -12.18 9.61
CA MET A 283 4.79 -13.39 8.84
C MET A 283 5.22 -14.57 9.72
N ARG A 284 6.10 -14.33 10.71
CA ARG A 284 6.50 -15.38 11.67
C ARG A 284 5.34 -15.91 12.50
N ALA A 285 4.40 -15.07 12.89
CA ALA A 285 3.20 -15.47 13.62
C ALA A 285 2.25 -16.36 12.81
N GLN A 286 2.26 -16.23 11.48
CA GLN A 286 1.45 -17.03 10.55
C GLN A 286 2.07 -18.40 10.22
N ALA A 287 3.37 -18.57 10.44
CA ALA A 287 4.09 -19.83 10.16
C ALA A 287 4.00 -20.86 11.30
N LYS A 288 3.39 -20.49 12.42
CA LYS A 288 3.09 -21.37 13.57
C LYS A 288 1.68 -21.94 13.45
#